data_54eb3abe61088eaab16f84623a4f8282
#
_entry.id   54eb3abe61088eaab16f84623a4f8282
#
_cell.length_a   1.000
_cell.length_b   1.000
_cell.length_c   1.000
_cell.angle_alpha   90.00
_cell.angle_beta   90.00
_cell.angle_gamma   90.00
#
_symmetry.space_group_name_H-M   'P 1'
#
loop_
_entity.id
_entity.type
_entity.pdbx_description
1 polymer ?
#
loop_
_entity_poly.entity_id
_entity_poly.type
_entity_poly.pdbx_seq_one_letter_code
_entity_poly.pdbx_strand_id
1 'polypeptide(L)'
;MIVLAVAAGLPVVAAAQGQPNMYGPTITADQAKTVAAAAVAEARKNQWTMAIAIVDPAGDLVYFEKMDNTQVGSVDVAQAKARASARFKRPTKAFQDALAAGGEGWRILSLDGAVAVEGGLPLMSGGKIVGAIGASGGTSQQDGVTAAAGA
;
A
#
# COMPACT_ATOMS: atom_id res chain seq x y z
N MET A 1 -63.45 15.03 8.69
CA MET A 1 -62.20 14.93 9.44
C MET A 1 -61.18 14.28 8.56
N ILE A 2 -60.31 15.07 7.96
CA ILE A 2 -59.28 14.58 6.99
C ILE A 2 -57.98 14.43 7.78
N VAL A 3 -57.48 13.22 7.91
CA VAL A 3 -56.19 12.92 8.55
C VAL A 3 -55.10 13.00 7.49
N LEU A 4 -54.27 14.06 7.58
CA LEU A 4 -53.06 14.18 6.75
C LEU A 4 -51.97 13.30 7.36
N ALA A 5 -51.54 12.24 6.64
CA ALA A 5 -50.36 11.47 7.00
C ALA A 5 -49.08 12.20 6.50
N VAL A 6 -48.31 12.73 7.46
CA VAL A 6 -46.99 13.27 7.17
C VAL A 6 -46.01 12.12 7.05
N ALA A 7 -45.56 11.85 5.83
CA ALA A 7 -44.47 10.92 5.61
C ALA A 7 -43.13 11.57 6.00
N ALA A 8 -42.55 11.14 7.14
CA ALA A 8 -41.22 11.55 7.55
C ALA A 8 -40.18 10.82 6.64
N GLY A 9 -39.63 11.56 5.68
CA GLY A 9 -38.51 11.11 4.89
C GLY A 9 -37.27 11.01 5.77
N LEU A 10 -36.73 9.79 5.92
CA LEU A 10 -35.42 9.56 6.57
C LEU A 10 -34.32 10.23 5.72
N PRO A 11 -33.37 10.94 6.34
CA PRO A 11 -32.27 11.50 5.60
C PRO A 11 -31.40 10.34 5.10
N VAL A 12 -31.22 10.25 3.78
CA VAL A 12 -30.19 9.39 3.17
C VAL A 12 -28.86 10.02 3.54
N VAL A 13 -28.16 9.46 4.51
CA VAL A 13 -26.76 9.79 4.80
C VAL A 13 -25.97 9.30 3.60
N ALA A 14 -25.67 10.20 2.67
CA ALA A 14 -24.68 9.93 1.63
C ALA A 14 -23.36 9.66 2.35
N ALA A 15 -22.88 8.39 2.29
CA ALA A 15 -21.55 8.04 2.74
C ALA A 15 -20.59 8.95 1.97
N ALA A 16 -19.84 9.79 2.70
CA ALA A 16 -18.81 10.63 2.13
C ALA A 16 -17.78 9.68 1.47
N GLN A 17 -17.82 9.59 0.15
CA GLN A 17 -16.76 8.93 -0.60
C GLN A 17 -15.51 9.77 -0.31
N GLY A 18 -14.53 9.16 0.39
CA GLY A 18 -13.28 9.82 0.69
C GLY A 18 -12.70 10.41 -0.60
N GLN A 19 -12.19 11.63 -0.54
CA GLN A 19 -11.55 12.28 -1.69
C GLN A 19 -10.49 11.33 -2.26
N PRO A 20 -10.46 11.14 -3.58
CA PRO A 20 -9.48 10.25 -4.18
C PRO A 20 -8.08 10.76 -3.84
N ASN A 21 -7.21 9.88 -3.34
CA ASN A 21 -5.82 10.23 -3.05
C ASN A 21 -5.18 10.84 -4.30
N MET A 22 -4.74 12.09 -4.21
CA MET A 22 -4.06 12.77 -5.31
C MET A 22 -2.55 12.48 -5.25
N TYR A 23 -1.90 12.48 -6.41
CA TYR A 23 -0.44 12.49 -6.45
C TYR A 23 0.11 13.86 -6.08
N GLY A 24 1.20 13.85 -5.31
CA GLY A 24 1.99 15.00 -4.93
C GLY A 24 3.35 15.03 -5.67
N PRO A 25 4.26 15.92 -5.23
CA PRO A 25 5.63 15.91 -5.72
C PRO A 25 6.32 14.58 -5.36
N THR A 26 7.25 14.16 -6.22
CA THR A 26 8.02 12.93 -6.02
C THR A 26 8.84 12.97 -4.73
N ILE A 27 8.84 11.87 -3.99
CA ILE A 27 9.74 11.67 -2.84
C ILE A 27 11.20 11.83 -3.27
N THR A 28 12.01 12.54 -2.47
CA THR A 28 13.44 12.69 -2.74
C THR A 28 14.21 11.42 -2.34
N ALA A 29 15.43 11.25 -2.88
CA ALA A 29 16.29 10.14 -2.52
C ALA A 29 16.62 10.11 -1.03
N ASP A 30 16.81 11.26 -0.38
CA ASP A 30 17.11 11.33 1.06
C ASP A 30 15.90 10.99 1.93
N GLN A 31 14.70 11.41 1.52
CA GLN A 31 13.46 10.98 2.16
C GLN A 31 13.26 9.47 1.99
N ALA A 32 13.51 8.93 0.80
CA ALA A 32 13.41 7.51 0.53
C ALA A 32 14.35 6.67 1.39
N LYS A 33 15.60 7.13 1.60
CA LYS A 33 16.55 6.50 2.53
C LYS A 33 16.04 6.51 3.98
N THR A 34 15.45 7.63 4.42
CA THR A 34 14.89 7.75 5.77
C THR A 34 13.74 6.76 5.99
N VAL A 35 12.83 6.67 5.03
CA VAL A 35 11.72 5.71 5.01
C VAL A 35 12.24 4.28 5.06
N ALA A 36 13.20 3.94 4.20
CA ALA A 36 13.78 2.61 4.16
C ALA A 36 14.51 2.25 5.46
N ALA A 37 15.24 3.19 6.05
CA ALA A 37 15.95 2.98 7.31
C ALA A 37 15.00 2.65 8.47
N ALA A 38 13.83 3.30 8.54
CA ALA A 38 12.80 2.98 9.54
C ALA A 38 12.23 1.57 9.35
N ALA A 39 11.93 1.19 8.11
CA ALA A 39 11.46 -0.17 7.79
C ALA A 39 12.52 -1.24 8.13
N VAL A 40 13.79 -1.01 7.78
CA VAL A 40 14.91 -1.91 8.12
C VAL A 40 15.10 -2.02 9.63
N ALA A 41 14.96 -0.91 10.39
CA ALA A 41 15.07 -0.94 11.84
C ALA A 41 13.97 -1.81 12.47
N GLU A 42 12.73 -1.72 11.99
CA GLU A 42 11.64 -2.58 12.46
C GLU A 42 11.87 -4.05 12.10
N ALA A 43 12.34 -4.35 10.88
CA ALA A 43 12.68 -5.71 10.48
C ALA A 43 13.78 -6.30 11.38
N ARG A 44 14.86 -5.54 11.66
CA ARG A 44 15.95 -5.96 12.55
C ARG A 44 15.48 -6.24 13.98
N LYS A 45 14.65 -5.37 14.53
CA LYS A 45 14.06 -5.51 15.87
C LYS A 45 13.30 -6.84 16.00
N ASN A 46 12.63 -7.27 14.94
CA ASN A 46 11.86 -8.52 14.90
C ASN A 46 12.66 -9.72 14.38
N GLN A 47 13.94 -9.55 14.06
CA GLN A 47 14.81 -10.59 13.48
C GLN A 47 14.32 -11.10 12.11
N TRP A 48 13.67 -10.25 11.35
CA TRP A 48 13.26 -10.54 9.97
C TRP A 48 14.30 -10.04 8.97
N THR A 49 14.47 -10.77 7.88
CA THR A 49 15.33 -10.36 6.77
C THR A 49 14.46 -9.92 5.59
N MET A 50 14.61 -8.67 5.16
CA MET A 50 13.71 -8.03 4.22
C MET A 50 14.45 -7.38 3.05
N ALA A 51 13.78 -7.33 1.91
CA ALA A 51 14.07 -6.40 0.83
C ALA A 51 13.07 -5.25 0.91
N ILE A 52 13.57 -4.01 0.84
CA ILE A 52 12.79 -2.78 0.94
C ILE A 52 12.96 -2.00 -0.36
N ALA A 53 11.87 -1.66 -1.02
CA ALA A 53 11.85 -0.84 -2.23
C ALA A 53 11.03 0.43 -1.98
N ILE A 54 11.58 1.58 -2.35
CA ILE A 54 10.88 2.86 -2.39
C ILE A 54 10.78 3.31 -3.83
N VAL A 55 9.57 3.62 -4.27
CA VAL A 55 9.29 4.09 -5.62
C VAL A 55 8.64 5.48 -5.60
N ASP A 56 8.74 6.18 -6.70
CA ASP A 56 8.02 7.43 -6.93
C ASP A 56 6.52 7.21 -7.25
N PRO A 57 5.72 8.25 -7.46
CA PRO A 57 4.30 8.10 -7.81
C PRO A 57 4.04 7.35 -9.13
N ALA A 58 4.99 7.34 -10.07
CA ALA A 58 4.90 6.58 -11.32
C ALA A 58 5.23 5.09 -11.12
N GLY A 59 5.84 4.75 -9.98
CA GLY A 59 6.30 3.42 -9.66
C GLY A 59 7.74 3.14 -10.06
N ASP A 60 8.51 4.18 -10.39
CA ASP A 60 9.93 4.04 -10.72
C ASP A 60 10.77 4.01 -9.44
N LEU A 61 11.82 3.17 -9.44
CA LEU A 61 12.64 2.91 -8.26
C LEU A 61 13.46 4.16 -7.87
N VAL A 62 13.31 4.61 -6.62
CA VAL A 62 14.09 5.71 -6.02
C VAL A 62 15.17 5.18 -5.09
N TYR A 63 14.84 4.17 -4.27
CA TYR A 63 15.78 3.55 -3.34
C TYR A 63 15.45 2.06 -3.13
N PHE A 64 16.49 1.28 -2.92
CA PHE A 64 16.36 -0.16 -2.64
C PHE A 64 17.42 -0.61 -1.64
N GLU A 65 17.00 -1.42 -0.66
CA GLU A 65 17.89 -2.09 0.27
C GLU A 65 17.49 -3.55 0.43
N LYS A 66 18.46 -4.46 0.29
CA LYS A 66 18.29 -5.87 0.59
C LYS A 66 19.14 -6.21 1.80
N MET A 67 18.51 -6.64 2.88
CA MET A 67 19.22 -7.14 4.07
C MET A 67 19.91 -8.47 3.76
N ASP A 68 20.99 -8.76 4.49
CA ASP A 68 21.66 -10.04 4.36
C ASP A 68 20.71 -11.20 4.65
N ASN A 69 20.91 -12.32 3.97
CA ASN A 69 20.09 -13.53 4.06
C ASN A 69 18.62 -13.39 3.63
N THR A 70 18.21 -12.24 3.06
CA THR A 70 16.87 -12.12 2.47
C THR A 70 16.77 -13.06 1.26
N GLN A 71 15.66 -13.79 1.14
CA GLN A 71 15.39 -14.68 0.02
C GLN A 71 15.50 -13.95 -1.33
N VAL A 72 15.99 -14.65 -2.35
CA VAL A 72 16.29 -14.03 -3.65
C VAL A 72 15.07 -13.41 -4.32
N GLY A 73 13.94 -14.11 -4.31
CA GLY A 73 12.69 -13.64 -4.93
C GLY A 73 12.11 -12.36 -4.31
N SER A 74 12.49 -12.01 -3.07
CA SER A 74 12.00 -10.80 -2.40
C SER A 74 12.48 -9.50 -3.05
N VAL A 75 13.55 -9.54 -3.83
CA VAL A 75 14.04 -8.38 -4.60
C VAL A 75 12.98 -7.88 -5.58
N ASP A 76 12.42 -8.78 -6.36
CA ASP A 76 11.39 -8.45 -7.35
C ASP A 76 10.04 -8.20 -6.68
N VAL A 77 9.70 -9.01 -5.66
CA VAL A 77 8.41 -8.89 -4.96
C VAL A 77 8.29 -7.55 -4.20
N ALA A 78 9.35 -7.08 -3.53
CA ALA A 78 9.33 -5.78 -2.85
C ALA A 78 9.06 -4.63 -3.84
N GLN A 79 9.75 -4.64 -4.98
CA GLN A 79 9.55 -3.63 -6.03
C GLN A 79 8.15 -3.71 -6.63
N ALA A 80 7.65 -4.91 -6.92
CA ALA A 80 6.31 -5.11 -7.46
C ALA A 80 5.23 -4.60 -6.50
N LYS A 81 5.34 -4.88 -5.18
CA LYS A 81 4.44 -4.37 -4.15
C LYS A 81 4.46 -2.83 -4.07
N ALA A 82 5.66 -2.21 -4.05
CA ALA A 82 5.79 -0.76 -4.05
C ALA A 82 5.13 -0.15 -5.30
N ARG A 83 5.44 -0.68 -6.47
CA ARG A 83 4.89 -0.21 -7.75
C ARG A 83 3.37 -0.35 -7.82
N ALA A 84 2.82 -1.49 -7.40
CA ALA A 84 1.38 -1.71 -7.33
C ALA A 84 0.72 -0.68 -6.40
N SER A 85 1.29 -0.44 -5.22
CA SER A 85 0.75 0.50 -4.25
C SER A 85 0.74 1.94 -4.76
N ALA A 86 1.83 2.41 -5.41
CA ALA A 86 1.91 3.72 -6.02
C ALA A 86 0.86 3.90 -7.12
N ARG A 87 0.83 2.99 -8.09
CA ARG A 87 0.02 3.12 -9.31
C ARG A 87 -1.47 2.96 -9.05
N PHE A 88 -1.87 2.08 -8.12
CA PHE A 88 -3.27 1.86 -7.76
C PHE A 88 -3.73 2.67 -6.54
N LYS A 89 -2.87 3.53 -5.96
CA LYS A 89 -3.18 4.46 -4.86
C LYS A 89 -3.77 3.78 -3.62
N ARG A 90 -3.31 2.57 -3.29
CA ARG A 90 -3.82 1.78 -2.16
C ARG A 90 -2.81 0.79 -1.64
N PRO A 91 -2.95 0.35 -0.38
CA PRO A 91 -2.18 -0.77 0.13
C PRO A 91 -2.40 -2.03 -0.71
N THR A 92 -1.35 -2.84 -0.93
CA THR A 92 -1.49 -4.13 -1.62
C THR A 92 -2.35 -5.13 -0.84
N LYS A 93 -2.47 -4.94 0.49
CA LYS A 93 -3.44 -5.67 1.32
C LYS A 93 -4.87 -5.56 0.80
N ALA A 94 -5.28 -4.43 0.25
CA ALA A 94 -6.63 -4.27 -0.30
C ALA A 94 -6.89 -5.21 -1.49
N PHE A 95 -5.86 -5.52 -2.28
CA PHE A 95 -5.97 -6.52 -3.35
C PHE A 95 -6.01 -7.94 -2.78
N GLN A 96 -5.17 -8.23 -1.76
CA GLN A 96 -5.17 -9.52 -1.07
C GLN A 96 -6.55 -9.84 -0.48
N ASP A 97 -7.13 -8.89 0.25
CA ASP A 97 -8.42 -9.07 0.92
C ASP A 97 -9.56 -9.24 -0.09
N ALA A 98 -9.57 -8.43 -1.17
CA ALA A 98 -10.57 -8.54 -2.21
C ALA A 98 -10.47 -9.88 -2.97
N LEU A 99 -9.26 -10.37 -3.25
CA LEU A 99 -9.05 -11.67 -3.88
C LEU A 99 -9.49 -12.82 -2.95
N ALA A 100 -9.17 -12.73 -1.66
CA ALA A 100 -9.57 -13.72 -0.66
C ALA A 100 -11.10 -13.79 -0.47
N ALA A 101 -11.81 -12.69 -0.67
CA ALA A 101 -13.27 -12.65 -0.63
C ALA A 101 -13.94 -13.41 -1.80
N GLY A 102 -13.20 -13.68 -2.87
CA GLY A 102 -13.72 -14.38 -4.05
C GLY A 102 -14.70 -13.56 -4.88
N GLY A 103 -15.50 -14.24 -5.70
CA GLY A 103 -16.51 -13.60 -6.52
C GLY A 103 -15.92 -12.51 -7.44
N GLU A 104 -16.45 -11.30 -7.38
CA GLU A 104 -15.92 -10.17 -8.16
C GLU A 104 -14.47 -9.80 -7.84
N GLY A 105 -13.95 -10.20 -6.69
CA GLY A 105 -12.55 -9.98 -6.29
C GLY A 105 -11.57 -10.68 -7.22
N TRP A 106 -11.96 -11.73 -7.92
CA TRP A 106 -11.11 -12.43 -8.88
C TRP A 106 -10.70 -11.57 -10.08
N ARG A 107 -11.43 -10.51 -10.38
CA ARG A 107 -11.02 -9.53 -11.42
C ARG A 107 -9.66 -8.90 -11.19
N ILE A 108 -9.15 -8.91 -9.93
CA ILE A 108 -7.81 -8.44 -9.62
C ILE A 108 -6.74 -9.19 -10.41
N LEU A 109 -6.97 -10.48 -10.73
CA LEU A 109 -6.05 -11.30 -11.52
C LEU A 109 -5.89 -10.81 -12.98
N SER A 110 -6.82 -9.98 -13.47
CA SER A 110 -6.75 -9.37 -14.80
C SER A 110 -6.17 -7.93 -14.79
N LEU A 111 -5.83 -7.38 -13.61
CA LEU A 111 -5.23 -6.05 -13.51
C LEU A 111 -3.71 -6.16 -13.64
N ASP A 112 -3.17 -5.70 -14.75
CA ASP A 112 -1.73 -5.69 -14.98
C ASP A 112 -1.00 -4.86 -13.92
N GLY A 113 -0.01 -5.45 -13.27
CA GLY A 113 0.77 -4.83 -12.21
C GLY A 113 0.11 -4.80 -10.83
N ALA A 114 -1.11 -5.35 -10.65
CA ALA A 114 -1.67 -5.54 -9.32
C ALA A 114 -0.96 -6.69 -8.59
N VAL A 115 -0.65 -6.48 -7.31
CA VAL A 115 -0.02 -7.49 -6.44
C VAL A 115 -0.92 -7.76 -5.25
N ALA A 116 -1.53 -8.95 -5.21
CA ALA A 116 -2.48 -9.34 -4.16
C ALA A 116 -1.77 -9.98 -2.96
N VAL A 117 -0.71 -9.36 -2.48
CA VAL A 117 0.09 -9.78 -1.32
C VAL A 117 0.43 -8.54 -0.49
N GLU A 118 0.10 -8.54 0.79
CA GLU A 118 0.37 -7.44 1.72
C GLU A 118 1.87 -7.09 1.80
N GLY A 119 2.20 -5.82 2.05
CA GLY A 119 3.57 -5.31 2.19
C GLY A 119 3.88 -4.12 1.27
N GLY A 120 2.91 -3.66 0.47
CA GLY A 120 3.02 -2.41 -0.29
C GLY A 120 2.11 -1.33 0.29
N LEU A 121 2.64 -0.12 0.54
CA LEU A 121 1.90 1.02 1.10
C LEU A 121 2.21 2.32 0.35
N PRO A 122 1.21 3.18 0.07
CA PRO A 122 1.47 4.53 -0.40
C PRO A 122 2.20 5.35 0.67
N LEU A 123 3.15 6.16 0.25
CA LEU A 123 3.81 7.17 1.10
C LEU A 123 3.10 8.50 0.91
N MET A 124 2.68 9.10 2.03
CA MET A 124 1.84 10.29 2.03
C MET A 124 2.59 11.51 2.57
N SER A 125 2.43 12.65 1.91
CA SER A 125 2.89 13.96 2.41
C SER A 125 1.85 15.01 2.08
N GLY A 126 1.40 15.77 3.09
CA GLY A 126 0.35 16.78 2.91
C GLY A 126 -0.94 16.23 2.31
N GLY A 127 -1.33 14.99 2.63
CA GLY A 127 -2.50 14.33 2.09
C GLY A 127 -2.39 13.86 0.63
N LYS A 128 -1.18 13.89 0.06
CA LYS A 128 -0.90 13.47 -1.33
C LYS A 128 0.09 12.32 -1.36
N ILE A 129 -0.04 11.44 -2.35
CA ILE A 129 0.89 10.33 -2.59
C ILE A 129 2.16 10.89 -3.21
N VAL A 130 3.28 10.74 -2.51
CA VAL A 130 4.62 11.18 -2.97
C VAL A 130 5.48 10.01 -3.45
N GLY A 131 5.01 8.79 -3.27
CA GLY A 131 5.67 7.55 -3.63
C GLY A 131 5.00 6.36 -2.97
N ALA A 132 5.69 5.24 -2.91
CA ALA A 132 5.25 4.07 -2.17
C ALA A 132 6.45 3.24 -1.66
N ILE A 133 6.21 2.49 -0.58
CA ILE A 133 7.13 1.49 -0.06
C ILE A 133 6.62 0.09 -0.36
N GLY A 134 7.52 -0.84 -0.63
CA GLY A 134 7.27 -2.27 -0.67
C GLY A 134 8.28 -3.03 0.16
N ALA A 135 7.80 -3.93 1.01
CA ALA A 135 8.62 -4.84 1.80
C ALA A 135 8.32 -6.29 1.43
N SER A 136 9.35 -7.12 1.43
CA SER A 136 9.22 -8.56 1.18
C SER A 136 10.38 -9.33 1.83
N GLY A 137 10.08 -10.45 2.44
CA GLY A 137 11.09 -11.32 3.07
C GLY A 137 10.52 -12.29 4.09
N GLY A 138 9.37 -11.96 4.66
CA GLY A 138 8.67 -12.78 5.65
C GLY A 138 7.29 -13.25 5.18
N THR A 139 6.38 -13.44 6.13
CA THR A 139 4.96 -13.59 5.82
C THR A 139 4.39 -12.26 5.31
N SER A 140 3.25 -12.30 4.63
CA SER A 140 2.62 -11.07 4.13
C SER A 140 2.33 -10.07 5.26
N GLN A 141 1.95 -10.53 6.44
CA GLN A 141 1.73 -9.69 7.61
C GLN A 141 3.04 -9.04 8.12
N GLN A 142 4.14 -9.80 8.18
CA GLN A 142 5.46 -9.27 8.55
C GLN A 142 5.95 -8.21 7.55
N ASP A 143 5.74 -8.46 6.27
CA ASP A 143 6.02 -7.51 5.20
C ASP A 143 5.19 -6.21 5.39
N GLY A 144 3.90 -6.36 5.73
CA GLY A 144 3.00 -5.25 6.03
C GLY A 144 3.44 -4.41 7.23
N VAL A 145 3.81 -5.05 8.35
CA VAL A 145 4.35 -4.38 9.54
C VAL A 145 5.63 -3.63 9.21
N THR A 146 6.54 -4.26 8.47
CA THR A 146 7.80 -3.65 8.04
C THR A 146 7.56 -2.42 7.16
N ALA A 147 6.68 -2.52 6.17
CA ALA A 147 6.35 -1.40 5.30
C ALA A 147 5.68 -0.25 6.07
N ALA A 148 4.79 -0.57 7.02
CA ALA A 148 4.10 0.44 7.85
C ALA A 148 5.05 1.23 8.76
N ALA A 149 6.15 0.63 9.22
CA ALA A 149 7.15 1.33 10.02
C ALA A 149 7.92 2.39 9.22
N GLY A 150 7.97 2.26 7.90
CA GLY A 150 8.61 3.25 7.02
C GLY A 150 7.66 4.32 6.48
N ALA A 151 6.34 4.06 6.45
CA ALA A 151 5.34 4.87 5.77
C ALA A 151 4.87 6.12 6.53
#